data_fe06fa7f86ae1deeff6bb16e499e3a03
#
_entry.id   fe06fa7f86ae1deeff6bb16e499e3a03
#
_cell.length_a   1.000
_cell.length_b   1.000
_cell.length_c   1.000
_cell.angle_alpha   90.00
_cell.angle_beta   90.00
_cell.angle_gamma   90.00
#
_symmetry.space_group_name_H-M   'P 1'
#
loop_
_entity.id
_entity.type
_entity.pdbx_description
1 polymer ?
#
loop_
_entity_poly.entity_id
_entity_poly.type
_entity_poly.pdbx_seq_one_letter_code
_entity_poly.pdbx_strand_id
1 'polypeptide(L)'
;MNFFASVLRLTQWRNKKQWKSVTAVFTGRHEPAMVRTKMGPRPAPYNAYEIVYEADGERRRGWYSFHPLSDPDPETLSGKTIRIRCRVGKPYIFEKDTSGRDE
;
A
#
# COMPACT_ATOMS: atom_id res chain seq x y z
N MET A 1 -32.71 -22.92 -0.79
CA MET A 1 -31.89 -22.41 -1.27
C MET A 1 -31.32 -21.41 -0.58
N ASN A 2 -30.37 -20.98 -0.70
CA ASN A 2 -29.72 -20.16 -0.03
C ASN A 2 -29.38 -18.95 -0.70
N PHE A 3 -30.26 -18.35 -1.38
CA PHE A 3 -29.98 -17.11 -2.05
C PHE A 3 -29.53 -16.07 -1.06
N PHE A 4 -30.21 -15.96 0.06
CA PHE A 4 -29.80 -15.01 1.04
C PHE A 4 -28.44 -15.33 1.60
N ALA A 5 -28.14 -16.57 1.83
CA ALA A 5 -26.86 -16.95 2.36
C ALA A 5 -25.76 -16.57 1.38
N SER A 6 -26.03 -16.73 0.10
CA SER A 6 -25.04 -16.35 -0.90
C SER A 6 -24.81 -14.87 -0.91
N VAL A 7 -25.87 -14.10 -0.78
CA VAL A 7 -25.71 -12.65 -0.80
C VAL A 7 -24.93 -12.20 0.42
N LEU A 8 -25.24 -12.74 1.58
CA LEU A 8 -24.51 -12.37 2.76
C LEU A 8 -23.05 -12.76 2.66
N ARG A 9 -22.81 -13.91 2.11
CA ARG A 9 -21.44 -14.34 1.98
C ARG A 9 -20.66 -13.43 1.03
N LEU A 10 -21.28 -12.98 -0.04
CA LEU A 10 -20.63 -12.08 -0.94
C LEU A 10 -20.33 -10.76 -0.25
N THR A 11 -21.24 -10.27 0.56
CA THR A 11 -20.99 -9.04 1.27
C THR A 11 -19.84 -9.17 2.22
N GLN A 12 -19.79 -10.25 2.98
CA GLN A 12 -18.69 -10.45 3.87
C GLN A 12 -17.41 -10.65 3.13
N TRP A 13 -17.47 -11.35 2.01
CA TRP A 13 -16.30 -11.57 1.22
C TRP A 13 -15.73 -10.26 0.74
N ARG A 14 -16.57 -9.35 0.26
CA ARG A 14 -16.07 -8.07 -0.17
C ARG A 14 -15.43 -7.29 0.94
N ASN A 15 -15.95 -7.42 2.15
CA ASN A 15 -15.37 -6.70 3.25
C ASN A 15 -14.08 -7.31 3.74
N LYS A 16 -13.86 -8.58 3.50
CA LYS A 16 -12.69 -9.21 4.03
C LYS A 16 -11.69 -9.64 3.04
N LYS A 17 -12.10 -9.85 1.80
CA LYS A 17 -11.20 -10.42 0.86
C LYS A 17 -10.86 -9.56 -0.25
N GLN A 18 -10.96 -8.28 -0.09
CA GLN A 18 -10.66 -7.40 -1.18
C GLN A 18 -9.22 -7.01 -1.25
N TRP A 19 -8.37 -7.65 -0.49
CA TRP A 19 -6.95 -7.33 -0.48
C TRP A 19 -6.12 -8.50 -0.97
N LYS A 20 -5.09 -8.20 -1.73
CA LYS A 20 -4.20 -9.20 -2.27
C LYS A 20 -2.78 -8.78 -1.97
N SER A 21 -1.96 -9.69 -1.47
CA SER A 21 -0.59 -9.36 -1.14
C SER A 21 0.30 -9.41 -2.35
N VAL A 22 1.15 -8.44 -2.50
CA VAL A 22 2.14 -8.42 -3.58
C VAL A 22 3.44 -7.88 -3.03
N THR A 23 4.53 -8.16 -3.71
CA THR A 23 5.83 -7.65 -3.33
C THR A 23 6.13 -6.41 -4.16
N ALA A 24 6.53 -5.34 -3.50
CA ALA A 24 6.90 -4.11 -4.18
C ALA A 24 8.38 -3.86 -4.02
N VAL A 25 8.96 -3.11 -4.92
CA VAL A 25 10.39 -2.79 -4.90
C VAL A 25 10.54 -1.28 -4.81
N PHE A 26 11.43 -0.84 -3.94
CA PHE A 26 11.73 0.59 -3.83
C PHE A 26 12.65 0.96 -4.98
N THR A 27 12.30 2.01 -5.71
CA THR A 27 13.10 2.42 -6.87
C THR A 27 14.27 3.30 -6.50
N GLY A 28 14.27 3.86 -5.31
CA GLY A 28 15.30 4.80 -4.91
C GLY A 28 14.83 6.24 -5.00
N ARG A 29 13.71 6.49 -5.63
CA ARG A 29 13.18 7.86 -5.69
C ARG A 29 12.41 8.18 -4.44
N HIS A 30 12.53 9.40 -3.97
CA HIS A 30 11.78 9.82 -2.79
C HIS A 30 11.54 11.31 -2.88
N GLU A 31 10.58 11.78 -2.13
CA GLU A 31 10.31 13.19 -2.03
C GLU A 31 9.56 13.44 -0.74
N PRO A 32 9.52 14.63 -0.25
CA PRO A 32 8.80 14.89 1.01
C PRO A 32 7.34 14.49 0.87
N ALA A 33 6.84 13.78 1.85
CA ALA A 33 5.42 13.45 1.86
C ALA A 33 4.63 14.73 2.03
N MET A 34 3.43 14.76 1.49
CA MET A 34 2.61 15.94 1.59
C MET A 34 1.44 15.65 2.50
N VAL A 35 1.14 16.58 3.39
CA VAL A 35 -0.02 16.45 4.26
C VAL A 35 -0.94 17.61 3.99
N ARG A 36 -2.23 17.37 4.15
CA ARG A 36 -3.21 18.41 3.90
C ARG A 36 -3.46 19.19 5.18
N THR A 37 -3.37 20.49 5.12
CA THR A 37 -3.65 21.34 6.27
C THR A 37 -4.71 22.33 5.87
N LYS A 38 -5.15 23.14 6.84
CA LYS A 38 -6.13 24.14 6.56
C LYS A 38 -5.63 25.15 5.56
N MET A 39 -4.33 25.35 5.46
CA MET A 39 -3.79 26.31 4.52
C MET A 39 -3.35 25.62 3.25
N GLY A 40 -3.76 24.41 3.01
CA GLY A 40 -3.41 23.69 1.80
C GLY A 40 -2.36 22.62 2.07
N PRO A 41 -1.88 21.97 1.02
CA PRO A 41 -0.89 20.91 1.20
C PRO A 41 0.45 21.49 1.62
N ARG A 42 1.12 20.78 2.52
CA ARG A 42 2.44 21.20 2.98
C ARG A 42 3.32 20.00 3.12
N PRO A 43 4.64 20.15 2.95
CA PRO A 43 5.54 19.03 3.12
C PRO A 43 5.56 18.57 4.57
N ALA A 44 5.56 17.27 4.75
CA ALA A 44 5.68 16.68 6.07
C ALA A 44 7.14 16.49 6.40
N PRO A 45 7.48 16.30 7.67
CA PRO A 45 8.88 16.09 8.05
C PRO A 45 9.30 14.62 7.85
N TYR A 46 8.81 13.96 6.85
CA TYR A 46 9.22 12.61 6.52
C TYR A 46 9.01 12.44 5.01
N ASN A 47 9.56 11.37 4.47
CA ASN A 47 9.58 11.17 3.03
C ASN A 47 8.56 10.16 2.55
N ALA A 48 8.18 10.30 1.28
CA ALA A 48 7.44 9.28 0.56
C ALA A 48 8.43 8.63 -0.39
N TYR A 49 8.39 7.30 -0.50
CA TYR A 49 9.31 6.55 -1.31
C TYR A 49 8.56 5.86 -2.43
N GLU A 50 9.10 5.93 -3.62
CA GLU A 50 8.45 5.34 -4.77
C GLU A 50 8.62 3.83 -4.74
N ILE A 51 7.54 3.10 -4.97
CA ILE A 51 7.60 1.65 -5.09
C ILE A 51 6.97 1.24 -6.40
N VAL A 52 7.40 0.11 -6.91
CA VAL A 52 6.84 -0.47 -8.12
C VAL A 52 6.40 -1.88 -7.78
N TYR A 53 5.24 -2.27 -8.24
CA TYR A 53 4.71 -3.59 -7.98
C TYR A 53 3.81 -4.01 -9.14
N GLU A 54 3.49 -5.29 -9.20
CA GLU A 54 2.58 -5.78 -10.21
C GLU A 54 1.29 -6.23 -9.55
N ALA A 55 0.19 -5.79 -10.08
CA ALA A 55 -1.11 -6.19 -9.58
C ALA A 55 -2.04 -6.33 -10.76
N ASP A 56 -2.80 -7.44 -10.78
CA ASP A 56 -3.73 -7.69 -11.86
C ASP A 56 -3.05 -7.71 -13.22
N GLY A 57 -1.83 -8.19 -13.25
CA GLY A 57 -1.10 -8.28 -14.51
C GLY A 57 -0.52 -6.99 -15.02
N GLU A 58 -0.61 -5.91 -14.24
CA GLU A 58 -0.09 -4.64 -14.66
C GLU A 58 0.94 -4.13 -13.70
N ARG A 59 1.93 -3.46 -14.24
CA ARG A 59 2.97 -2.87 -13.43
C ARG A 59 2.47 -1.52 -12.95
N ARG A 60 2.57 -1.28 -11.65
CA ARG A 60 2.07 -0.05 -11.06
C ARG A 60 3.12 0.61 -10.21
N ARG A 61 2.91 1.89 -9.97
CA ARG A 61 3.84 2.69 -9.22
C ARG A 61 3.06 3.38 -8.12
N GLY A 62 3.64 3.52 -6.97
CA GLY A 62 2.98 4.19 -5.86
C GLY A 62 3.98 4.83 -4.94
N TRP A 63 3.49 5.54 -3.95
CA TRP A 63 4.33 6.20 -2.96
C TRP A 63 4.01 5.63 -1.61
N TYR A 64 5.04 5.23 -0.90
CA TYR A 64 4.88 4.60 0.40
C TYR A 64 5.64 5.39 1.44
N SER A 65 5.03 5.64 2.59
CA SER A 65 5.68 6.34 3.68
C SER A 65 5.73 5.46 4.90
N PHE A 66 6.84 5.51 5.62
CA PHE A 66 6.96 4.79 6.86
C PHE A 66 6.42 5.65 7.98
N HIS A 67 6.32 5.09 9.15
CA HIS A 67 5.96 5.88 10.31
C HIS A 67 7.02 6.97 10.48
N PRO A 68 6.63 8.21 10.78
CA PRO A 68 7.61 9.30 10.84
C PRO A 68 8.78 9.04 11.78
N LEU A 69 8.55 8.30 12.84
CA LEU A 69 9.63 8.05 13.78
C LEU A 69 10.58 6.97 13.31
N SER A 70 10.25 6.26 12.26
CA SER A 70 11.13 5.24 11.75
C SER A 70 11.42 5.46 10.27
N ASP A 71 11.45 6.70 9.84
CA ASP A 71 11.73 7.03 8.46
C ASP A 71 13.17 6.62 8.14
N PRO A 72 13.38 5.72 7.22
CA PRO A 72 14.73 5.24 6.94
C PRO A 72 15.52 6.21 6.09
N ASP A 73 16.81 5.92 5.96
CA ASP A 73 17.66 6.68 5.08
C ASP A 73 17.28 6.32 3.65
N PRO A 74 16.92 7.30 2.83
CA PRO A 74 16.51 6.99 1.46
C PRO A 74 17.52 6.20 0.66
N GLU A 75 18.80 6.45 0.91
CA GLU A 75 19.80 5.76 0.14
C GLU A 75 19.89 4.27 0.43
N THR A 76 19.36 3.83 1.54
CA THR A 76 19.44 2.42 1.87
C THR A 76 18.28 1.64 1.30
N LEU A 77 17.28 2.29 0.73
CA LEU A 77 16.10 1.59 0.28
C LEU A 77 16.14 1.13 -1.16
N SER A 78 16.95 1.72 -1.98
CA SER A 78 16.94 1.40 -3.40
C SER A 78 17.13 -0.10 -3.63
N GLY A 79 16.24 -0.72 -4.35
CA GLY A 79 16.32 -2.14 -4.64
C GLY A 79 15.77 -3.05 -3.57
N LYS A 80 15.42 -2.52 -2.42
CA LYS A 80 14.85 -3.35 -1.37
C LYS A 80 13.38 -3.58 -1.62
N THR A 81 12.84 -4.62 -1.03
CA THR A 81 11.45 -4.98 -1.27
C THR A 81 10.62 -4.81 -0.01
N ILE A 82 9.34 -4.69 -0.20
CA ILE A 82 8.40 -4.61 0.91
C ILE A 82 7.15 -5.34 0.48
N ARG A 83 6.48 -5.97 1.43
CA ARG A 83 5.25 -6.64 1.13
C ARG A 83 4.10 -5.70 1.37
N ILE A 84 3.26 -5.51 0.39
CA ILE A 84 2.10 -4.66 0.52
C ILE A 84 0.88 -5.46 0.13
N ARG A 85 -0.29 -4.96 0.43
CA ARG A 85 -1.51 -5.57 -0.06
C ARG A 85 -2.29 -4.51 -0.82
N CYS A 86 -2.84 -4.91 -1.95
CA CYS A 86 -3.58 -4.03 -2.81
C CYS A 86 -5.03 -4.42 -2.81
N ARG A 87 -5.89 -3.46 -3.01
CA ARG A 87 -7.30 -3.76 -3.08
C ARG A 87 -7.62 -4.41 -4.40
N VAL A 88 -8.33 -5.52 -4.36
CA VAL A 88 -8.69 -6.22 -5.58
C VAL A 88 -9.63 -5.34 -6.40
N GLY A 89 -9.32 -5.17 -7.66
CA GLY A 89 -10.11 -4.30 -8.52
C GLY A 89 -9.69 -2.85 -8.48
N LYS A 90 -8.95 -2.45 -7.45
CA LYS A 90 -8.45 -1.09 -7.36
C LYS A 90 -7.03 -1.14 -6.83
N PRO A 91 -6.12 -1.70 -7.58
CA PRO A 91 -4.76 -1.95 -7.06
C PRO A 91 -3.95 -0.71 -6.74
N TYR A 92 -4.42 0.47 -7.12
CA TYR A 92 -3.73 1.67 -6.75
C TYR A 92 -3.97 2.00 -5.27
N ILE A 93 -4.90 1.31 -4.61
CA ILE A 93 -5.10 1.47 -3.19
C ILE A 93 -4.33 0.35 -2.52
N PHE A 94 -3.33 0.70 -1.75
CA PHE A 94 -2.51 -0.31 -1.10
C PHE A 94 -2.08 0.15 0.28
N GLU A 95 -1.64 -0.79 1.08
CA GLU A 95 -1.10 -0.50 2.40
C GLU A 95 -0.12 -1.60 2.75
N LYS A 96 0.68 -1.39 3.77
CA LYS A 96 1.65 -2.38 4.15
C LYS A 96 0.95 -3.67 4.58
N ASP A 97 1.47 -4.78 4.12
CA ASP A 97 0.87 -6.06 4.44
C ASP A 97 1.43 -6.53 5.77
N THR A 98 0.62 -6.53 6.80
CA THR A 98 1.06 -7.00 8.09
C THR A 98 0.54 -8.39 8.37
N SER A 99 -0.23 -8.97 7.46
CA SER A 99 -0.84 -10.21 7.76
C SER A 99 0.16 -11.30 7.74
N GLY A 100 0.81 -11.81 7.78
CA GLY A 100 1.71 -12.81 7.80
C GLY A 100 2.85 -12.60 8.53
N ARG A 101 3.01 -11.50 9.22
CA ARG A 101 4.16 -11.31 9.80
C ARG A 101 4.13 -11.65 11.09
N ASP A 102 3.40 -12.19 11.53
CA ASP A 102 3.41 -12.51 12.73
C ASP A 102 4.49 -13.27 13.00
N GLU A 103 5.19 -13.51 12.29
CA GLU A 103 6.21 -14.25 12.58
C GLU A 103 7.02 -13.61 13.26
#